data_bbde565b74aa4db3acd3035db07e5f0a
#
_entry.id   bbde565b74aa4db3acd3035db07e5f0a
#
_cell.length_a   1.000
_cell.length_b   1.000
_cell.length_c   1.000
_cell.angle_alpha   90.00
_cell.angle_beta   90.00
_cell.angle_gamma   90.00
#
_symmetry.space_group_name_H-M   'P 1'
#
loop_
_entity.id
_entity.type
_entity.pdbx_description
1 polymer ?
#
loop_
_entity_poly.entity_id
_entity_poly.type
_entity_poly.pdbx_seq_one_letter_code
_entity_poly.pdbx_strand_id
1 'polypeptide(L)'
;AFNADFNAAQCEEYGGTPCVEPVVGTPGCMNSLATNFNADATVAGLDQYGNSLCIYASCDDIPEYGCIYGNGFGAFNADFNAAQCIQYGGTPCEEPTSETSGCMDENADNYAAEATAQAFDQYGNLDCIFSSCNETPQPGCIYSNGYGLFNIEFGPQDCIGYSGNPCGVFESDRYENKIFTEVTVTENVQYGANIGIITQQPALENLFMDIYEPVGDTETNRPVVVMLHTGSFLPAIANGQPTGDKSDFAIVEACKNYARRGYVAVAVNYRLGWNPVSTSEDVRRATLIQAAYRGLQDTKTAVRFLRKSTAEDGNPYGVGEKFVIGGYGTGGYLSLAMATLNDYESELLMPKFIDSSQETIDAYGQPMPYIIPSVLGNFEATDNAIICVANHVGYSSEVDMVFNAGGALPDISWLDAGEVPIASMQNILDPDAPYAEGNVIVPTTGEFVIVAHGSQIVQETADSYGNNDVFDGMSTTLNDSFYGNGNGAENATAAGHDDLPGLFGMVTPTPSAAPTVCGMQAVQNAPWDAWNNTMYDAMASVYQGQPAGVM
;
A
#
# COMPACT_ATOMS: atom_id res chain seq x y z
N ALA A 1 -0.70 20.71 36.61
CA ALA A 1 -0.66 21.69 35.51
C ALA A 1 -1.30 21.06 34.28
N PHE A 2 -2.10 21.80 33.57
CA PHE A 2 -2.64 21.36 32.28
C PHE A 2 -1.58 21.47 31.19
N ASN A 3 -1.62 20.57 30.22
CA ASN A 3 -0.83 20.60 29.01
C ASN A 3 -1.74 20.29 27.81
N ALA A 4 -1.19 20.18 26.60
CA ALA A 4 -1.98 19.90 25.40
C ALA A 4 -2.77 18.58 25.47
N ASP A 5 -2.29 17.62 26.26
CA ASP A 5 -2.83 16.26 26.37
C ASP A 5 -3.69 16.03 27.63
N PHE A 6 -3.84 17.03 28.52
CA PHE A 6 -4.56 16.90 29.79
C PHE A 6 -5.35 18.18 30.08
N ASN A 7 -6.67 18.10 30.00
CA ASN A 7 -7.58 19.22 30.17
C ASN A 7 -8.41 19.14 31.47
N ALA A 8 -9.28 20.12 31.69
CA ALA A 8 -10.09 20.21 32.89
C ALA A 8 -11.05 19.02 33.07
N ALA A 9 -11.68 18.55 32.02
CA ALA A 9 -12.62 17.42 32.06
C ALA A 9 -11.88 16.11 32.45
N GLN A 10 -10.70 15.90 31.94
CA GLN A 10 -9.87 14.76 32.34
C GLN A 10 -9.39 14.87 33.79
N CYS A 11 -9.13 16.09 34.28
CA CYS A 11 -8.81 16.30 35.69
C CYS A 11 -9.96 15.83 36.60
N GLU A 12 -11.21 16.15 36.26
CA GLU A 12 -12.40 15.71 37.00
C GLU A 12 -12.62 14.20 36.90
N GLU A 13 -12.40 13.60 35.75
CA GLU A 13 -12.51 12.15 35.51
C GLU A 13 -11.57 11.36 36.45
N TYR A 14 -10.38 11.90 36.71
CA TYR A 14 -9.41 11.32 37.63
C TYR A 14 -9.58 11.79 39.08
N GLY A 15 -10.76 12.40 39.42
CA GLY A 15 -11.10 12.80 40.78
C GLY A 15 -10.36 14.04 41.27
N GLY A 16 -9.77 14.81 40.35
CA GLY A 16 -9.13 16.08 40.64
C GLY A 16 -10.12 17.26 40.57
N THR A 17 -9.76 18.37 41.21
CA THR A 17 -10.47 19.64 41.05
C THR A 17 -9.66 20.54 40.11
N PRO A 18 -10.21 20.93 38.95
CA PRO A 18 -9.51 21.84 38.05
C PRO A 18 -9.27 23.20 38.69
N CYS A 19 -8.02 23.66 38.70
CA CYS A 19 -7.71 25.03 39.09
C CYS A 19 -7.75 25.91 37.84
N VAL A 20 -8.75 26.74 37.70
CA VAL A 20 -8.84 27.74 36.63
C VAL A 20 -8.03 28.95 37.08
N GLU A 21 -7.20 29.53 36.20
CA GLU A 21 -6.59 30.83 36.47
C GLU A 21 -7.68 31.85 36.75
N PRO A 22 -7.57 32.65 37.83
CA PRO A 22 -8.57 33.68 38.11
C PRO A 22 -8.56 34.67 36.95
N VAL A 23 -9.70 34.77 36.27
CA VAL A 23 -9.92 35.79 35.23
C VAL A 23 -9.88 37.16 35.93
N VAL A 24 -8.80 37.88 35.75
CA VAL A 24 -8.66 39.25 36.28
C VAL A 24 -9.38 40.19 35.32
N GLY A 25 -10.68 40.38 35.58
CA GLY A 25 -11.53 41.25 34.77
C GLY A 25 -13.01 41.12 35.13
N THR A 26 -13.83 42.05 34.70
CA THR A 26 -15.28 42.00 34.83
C THR A 26 -15.82 41.23 33.62
N PRO A 27 -16.30 39.98 33.76
CA PRO A 27 -16.86 39.23 32.65
C PRO A 27 -18.24 39.80 32.24
N GLY A 28 -18.48 39.85 30.93
CA GLY A 28 -19.76 40.31 30.39
C GLY A 28 -19.77 40.30 28.86
N CYS A 29 -20.91 40.63 28.26
CA CYS A 29 -20.97 40.79 26.80
C CYS A 29 -20.30 42.09 26.37
N MET A 30 -19.25 41.95 25.57
CA MET A 30 -18.47 43.09 25.06
C MET A 30 -18.89 43.54 23.65
N ASN A 31 -19.88 42.89 23.04
CA ASN A 31 -20.35 43.27 21.71
C ASN A 31 -21.47 44.30 21.84
N SER A 32 -21.28 45.50 21.27
CA SER A 32 -22.23 46.61 21.34
C SER A 32 -23.53 46.38 20.57
N LEU A 33 -23.61 45.37 19.70
CA LEU A 33 -24.83 44.97 18.99
C LEU A 33 -25.71 44.03 19.81
N ALA A 34 -25.18 43.45 20.88
CA ALA A 34 -25.95 42.59 21.75
C ALA A 34 -26.89 43.38 22.67
N THR A 35 -28.08 42.83 22.93
CA THR A 35 -29.11 43.45 23.80
C THR A 35 -28.67 43.56 25.25
N ASN A 36 -27.70 42.74 25.67
CA ASN A 36 -27.13 42.71 27.01
C ASN A 36 -25.67 43.22 27.04
N PHE A 37 -25.30 44.11 26.10
CA PHE A 37 -23.99 44.75 26.09
C PHE A 37 -23.64 45.35 27.45
N ASN A 38 -22.46 45.07 27.93
CA ASN A 38 -21.92 45.60 29.17
C ASN A 38 -20.65 46.43 28.91
N ALA A 39 -20.78 47.75 28.97
CA ALA A 39 -19.66 48.66 28.72
C ALA A 39 -18.54 48.57 29.78
N ASP A 40 -18.84 48.02 30.97
CA ASP A 40 -17.86 47.82 32.06
C ASP A 40 -17.19 46.45 32.00
N ALA A 41 -17.54 45.61 31.05
CA ALA A 41 -16.89 44.32 30.86
C ALA A 41 -15.46 44.51 30.29
N THR A 42 -14.51 43.84 30.92
CA THR A 42 -13.08 43.87 30.52
C THR A 42 -12.62 42.52 29.99
N VAL A 43 -13.46 41.47 30.12
CA VAL A 43 -13.27 40.15 29.55
C VAL A 43 -14.58 39.62 29.00
N ALA A 44 -14.52 38.83 27.92
CA ALA A 44 -15.70 38.20 27.35
C ALA A 44 -16.34 37.21 28.37
N GLY A 45 -17.63 37.39 28.65
CA GLY A 45 -18.36 36.44 29.46
C GLY A 45 -18.68 35.18 28.65
N LEU A 46 -18.40 34.02 29.24
CA LEU A 46 -18.70 32.71 28.65
C LEU A 46 -19.58 31.91 29.61
N ASP A 47 -20.43 31.03 29.04
CA ASP A 47 -21.19 30.06 29.83
C ASP A 47 -20.32 28.84 30.23
N GLN A 48 -20.91 27.88 30.92
CA GLN A 48 -20.22 26.65 31.36
C GLN A 48 -19.73 25.75 30.21
N TYR A 49 -20.19 25.99 28.99
CA TYR A 49 -19.84 25.27 27.77
C TYR A 49 -18.85 26.05 26.88
N GLY A 50 -18.48 27.26 27.28
CA GLY A 50 -17.58 28.13 26.54
C GLY A 50 -18.26 29.02 25.50
N ASN A 51 -19.59 29.07 25.44
CA ASN A 51 -20.32 29.94 24.53
C ASN A 51 -20.39 31.36 25.08
N SER A 52 -20.43 32.36 24.18
CA SER A 52 -20.60 33.77 24.56
C SER A 52 -21.90 34.01 25.29
N LEU A 53 -21.86 34.78 26.37
CA LEU A 53 -23.06 35.27 27.10
C LEU A 53 -23.76 36.41 26.38
N CYS A 54 -23.36 36.82 25.17
CA CYS A 54 -24.03 37.85 24.41
C CYS A 54 -25.41 37.37 23.92
N ILE A 55 -26.45 38.19 24.09
CA ILE A 55 -27.83 37.93 23.65
C ILE A 55 -28.12 38.88 22.50
N TYR A 56 -28.54 38.37 21.36
CA TYR A 56 -28.88 39.16 20.18
C TYR A 56 -30.36 39.09 19.90
N ALA A 57 -30.94 40.19 19.38
CA ALA A 57 -32.35 40.30 19.05
C ALA A 57 -32.69 39.66 17.69
N SER A 58 -31.73 39.69 16.77
CA SER A 58 -31.88 39.15 15.41
C SER A 58 -30.56 38.58 14.90
N CYS A 59 -30.62 37.79 13.83
CA CYS A 59 -29.46 37.26 13.15
C CYS A 59 -28.59 38.36 12.49
N ASP A 60 -29.17 39.52 12.22
CA ASP A 60 -28.43 40.65 11.59
C ASP A 60 -27.46 41.33 12.57
N ASP A 61 -27.65 41.10 13.89
CA ASP A 61 -26.83 41.73 14.93
C ASP A 61 -25.65 40.90 15.38
N ILE A 62 -25.50 39.67 14.89
CA ILE A 62 -24.42 38.76 15.32
C ILE A 62 -23.13 38.95 14.50
N PRO A 63 -21.95 38.90 15.15
CA PRO A 63 -20.67 39.10 14.47
C PRO A 63 -20.21 37.88 13.67
N GLU A 64 -20.74 36.71 14.02
CA GLU A 64 -20.40 35.40 13.39
C GLU A 64 -21.66 34.59 13.24
N TYR A 65 -21.70 33.69 12.25
CA TYR A 65 -22.86 32.79 12.07
C TYR A 65 -22.90 31.75 13.17
N GLY A 66 -24.12 31.45 13.66
CA GLY A 66 -24.28 30.57 14.80
C GLY A 66 -25.72 30.37 15.24
N CYS A 67 -25.89 30.12 16.52
CA CYS A 67 -27.17 29.81 17.14
C CYS A 67 -27.55 30.85 18.18
N ILE A 68 -28.74 31.46 18.03
CA ILE A 68 -29.33 32.39 19.03
C ILE A 68 -30.22 31.60 19.97
N TYR A 69 -29.94 31.69 21.24
CA TYR A 69 -30.80 31.21 22.33
C TYR A 69 -31.37 32.36 23.14
N GLY A 70 -32.39 32.08 23.94
CA GLY A 70 -32.95 33.08 24.85
C GLY A 70 -32.00 33.54 25.96
N ASN A 71 -30.91 32.87 26.15
CA ASN A 71 -29.92 33.10 27.21
C ASN A 71 -28.47 33.28 26.70
N GLY A 72 -28.24 33.36 25.39
CA GLY A 72 -26.92 33.54 24.87
C GLY A 72 -26.77 33.21 23.38
N PHE A 73 -25.54 33.26 22.90
CA PHE A 73 -25.17 32.99 21.52
C PHE A 73 -24.00 32.00 21.46
N GLY A 74 -24.08 31.04 20.54
CA GLY A 74 -23.00 30.12 20.20
C GLY A 74 -22.67 30.21 18.73
N ALA A 75 -21.39 30.40 18.38
CA ALA A 75 -20.93 30.34 17.01
C ALA A 75 -20.99 28.90 16.46
N PHE A 76 -21.22 28.74 15.14
CA PHE A 76 -21.14 27.43 14.50
C PHE A 76 -19.68 27.00 14.36
N ASN A 77 -19.47 25.71 14.47
CA ASN A 77 -18.16 25.09 14.27
C ASN A 77 -18.34 23.68 13.65
N ALA A 78 -17.26 22.93 13.46
CA ALA A 78 -17.29 21.60 12.86
C ALA A 78 -18.20 20.59 13.59
N ASP A 79 -18.39 20.77 14.91
CA ASP A 79 -19.16 19.84 15.76
C ASP A 79 -20.57 20.37 16.10
N PHE A 80 -20.89 21.63 15.76
CA PHE A 80 -22.16 22.27 16.07
C PHE A 80 -22.65 23.12 14.91
N ASN A 81 -23.77 22.74 14.32
CA ASN A 81 -24.36 23.33 13.13
C ASN A 81 -25.83 23.71 13.32
N ALA A 82 -26.47 24.23 12.25
CA ALA A 82 -27.86 24.67 12.27
C ALA A 82 -28.86 23.59 12.72
N ALA A 83 -28.68 22.34 12.32
CA ALA A 83 -29.58 21.25 12.73
C ALA A 83 -29.47 20.98 14.24
N GLN A 84 -28.29 21.02 14.78
CA GLN A 84 -28.06 20.88 16.23
C GLN A 84 -28.57 22.11 16.98
N CYS A 85 -28.43 23.32 16.43
CA CYS A 85 -29.04 24.53 16.99
C CYS A 85 -30.56 24.36 17.18
N ILE A 86 -31.28 23.91 16.16
CA ILE A 86 -32.73 23.64 16.23
C ILE A 86 -33.04 22.56 17.26
N GLN A 87 -32.25 21.49 17.29
CA GLN A 87 -32.41 20.39 18.25
C GLN A 87 -32.34 20.88 19.71
N TYR A 88 -31.48 21.86 19.99
CA TYR A 88 -31.35 22.45 21.33
C TYR A 88 -32.25 23.67 21.57
N GLY A 89 -33.22 23.91 20.66
CA GLY A 89 -34.23 24.97 20.83
C GLY A 89 -33.73 26.38 20.53
N GLY A 90 -32.64 26.53 19.80
CA GLY A 90 -32.13 27.80 19.32
C GLY A 90 -32.67 28.17 17.94
N THR A 91 -32.39 29.39 17.52
CA THR A 91 -32.65 29.89 16.17
C THR A 91 -31.32 29.95 15.41
N PRO A 92 -31.13 29.16 14.35
CA PRO A 92 -29.90 29.21 13.58
C PRO A 92 -29.84 30.49 12.75
N CYS A 93 -28.69 31.16 12.81
CA CYS A 93 -28.31 32.25 11.94
C CYS A 93 -27.16 31.75 11.08
N GLU A 94 -27.46 31.44 9.84
CA GLU A 94 -26.48 30.98 8.88
C GLU A 94 -26.00 32.14 8.03
N GLU A 95 -24.77 32.03 7.51
CA GLU A 95 -24.35 32.93 6.44
C GLU A 95 -25.42 32.86 5.35
N PRO A 96 -25.92 33.98 4.86
CA PRO A 96 -26.81 33.95 3.73
C PRO A 96 -26.04 33.30 2.59
N THR A 97 -26.22 31.98 2.42
CA THR A 97 -25.75 31.27 1.27
C THR A 97 -26.55 31.78 0.08
N SER A 98 -26.06 32.85 -0.52
CA SER A 98 -26.45 33.22 -1.89
C SER A 98 -25.84 32.24 -2.90
N GLU A 99 -25.31 31.12 -2.42
CA GLU A 99 -24.82 30.06 -3.27
C GLU A 99 -26.01 29.28 -3.82
N THR A 100 -26.38 29.60 -5.05
CA THR A 100 -27.28 28.76 -5.81
C THR A 100 -26.44 27.62 -6.37
N SER A 101 -26.61 26.43 -5.80
CA SER A 101 -25.91 25.23 -6.29
C SER A 101 -26.55 24.76 -7.59
N GLY A 102 -25.72 24.46 -8.59
CA GLY A 102 -26.15 24.00 -9.91
C GLY A 102 -24.95 23.63 -10.79
N CYS A 103 -25.21 23.12 -11.97
CA CYS A 103 -24.15 22.90 -12.94
C CYS A 103 -23.62 24.25 -13.48
N MET A 104 -22.33 24.49 -13.30
CA MET A 104 -21.67 25.73 -13.73
C MET A 104 -20.99 25.62 -15.11
N ASP A 105 -21.05 24.47 -15.78
CA ASP A 105 -20.51 24.31 -17.13
C ASP A 105 -21.52 24.75 -18.17
N GLU A 106 -21.16 25.78 -18.96
CA GLU A 106 -21.99 26.36 -20.02
C GLU A 106 -22.34 25.39 -21.16
N ASN A 107 -21.56 24.30 -21.29
CA ASN A 107 -21.81 23.27 -22.32
C ASN A 107 -22.76 22.17 -21.81
N ALA A 108 -23.13 22.15 -20.54
CA ALA A 108 -24.03 21.15 -20.01
C ALA A 108 -25.50 21.48 -20.32
N ASP A 109 -26.31 20.45 -20.58
CA ASP A 109 -27.74 20.58 -20.83
C ASP A 109 -28.53 21.18 -19.68
N ASN A 110 -28.02 20.98 -18.45
CA ASN A 110 -28.60 21.52 -17.21
C ASN A 110 -27.80 22.69 -16.64
N TYR A 111 -27.10 23.44 -17.51
CA TYR A 111 -26.37 24.63 -17.07
C TYR A 111 -27.28 25.60 -16.30
N ALA A 112 -26.82 26.01 -15.14
CA ALA A 112 -27.53 26.93 -14.27
C ALA A 112 -26.79 28.28 -14.23
N ALA A 113 -27.17 29.22 -15.08
CA ALA A 113 -26.53 30.54 -15.20
C ALA A 113 -26.51 31.36 -13.91
N GLU A 114 -27.39 31.03 -12.97
CA GLU A 114 -27.52 31.68 -11.67
C GLU A 114 -26.76 30.94 -10.56
N ALA A 115 -26.14 29.78 -10.87
CA ALA A 115 -25.36 29.01 -9.92
C ALA A 115 -24.09 29.78 -9.54
N THR A 116 -23.82 29.87 -8.25
CA THR A 116 -22.62 30.46 -7.68
C THR A 116 -21.70 29.40 -7.07
N ALA A 117 -22.19 28.13 -6.99
CA ALA A 117 -21.45 26.97 -6.57
C ALA A 117 -21.78 25.75 -7.44
N GLN A 118 -20.76 24.95 -7.74
CA GLN A 118 -20.91 23.70 -8.50
C GLN A 118 -21.68 22.67 -7.67
N ALA A 119 -22.72 22.07 -8.26
CA ALA A 119 -23.45 20.97 -7.66
C ALA A 119 -22.71 19.64 -7.87
N PHE A 120 -22.77 18.77 -6.88
CA PHE A 120 -22.25 17.40 -6.90
C PHE A 120 -23.35 16.43 -6.46
N ASP A 121 -23.33 15.21 -7.02
CA ASP A 121 -24.19 14.14 -6.57
C ASP A 121 -23.73 13.53 -5.22
N GLN A 122 -24.50 12.55 -4.74
CA GLN A 122 -24.18 11.87 -3.47
C GLN A 122 -22.85 11.07 -3.49
N TYR A 123 -22.25 10.87 -4.66
CA TYR A 123 -20.99 10.17 -4.86
C TYR A 123 -19.81 11.12 -5.13
N GLY A 124 -20.07 12.44 -5.15
CA GLY A 124 -19.08 13.47 -5.43
C GLY A 124 -18.82 13.74 -6.92
N ASN A 125 -19.63 13.20 -7.83
CA ASN A 125 -19.56 13.52 -9.25
C ASN A 125 -20.22 14.86 -9.53
N LEU A 126 -19.77 15.54 -10.58
CA LEU A 126 -20.41 16.77 -11.05
C LEU A 126 -21.88 16.49 -11.45
N ASP A 127 -22.79 17.27 -10.89
CA ASP A 127 -24.21 17.24 -11.26
C ASP A 127 -24.46 18.05 -12.56
N CYS A 128 -23.63 17.77 -13.58
CA CYS A 128 -23.74 18.31 -14.93
C CYS A 128 -24.14 17.20 -15.88
N ILE A 129 -25.13 17.44 -16.73
CA ILE A 129 -25.63 16.51 -17.74
C ILE A 129 -25.15 16.98 -19.10
N PHE A 130 -24.54 16.09 -19.87
CA PHE A 130 -24.06 16.37 -21.22
C PHE A 130 -24.72 15.42 -22.24
N SER A 131 -25.18 15.95 -23.37
CA SER A 131 -25.74 15.15 -24.46
C SER A 131 -24.64 14.49 -25.31
N SER A 132 -23.43 15.03 -25.30
CA SER A 132 -22.36 14.58 -26.19
C SER A 132 -20.99 14.66 -25.52
N CYS A 133 -20.11 13.71 -25.85
CA CYS A 133 -18.72 13.69 -25.38
C CYS A 133 -17.88 14.90 -25.85
N ASN A 134 -18.33 15.63 -26.89
CA ASN A 134 -17.62 16.81 -27.37
C ASN A 134 -17.79 18.02 -26.44
N GLU A 135 -18.74 17.95 -25.54
CA GLU A 135 -19.12 19.04 -24.65
C GLU A 135 -18.53 18.84 -23.24
N THR A 136 -17.97 17.66 -22.96
CA THR A 136 -17.40 17.37 -21.63
C THR A 136 -16.08 18.08 -21.39
N PRO A 137 -15.84 18.60 -20.17
CA PRO A 137 -14.62 19.36 -19.87
C PRO A 137 -13.35 18.49 -19.83
N GLN A 138 -13.48 17.20 -19.56
CA GLN A 138 -12.39 16.24 -19.44
C GLN A 138 -12.88 14.83 -19.80
N PRO A 139 -11.98 13.87 -20.05
CA PRO A 139 -12.36 12.47 -20.22
C PRO A 139 -13.11 11.93 -19.00
N GLY A 140 -14.26 11.31 -19.25
CA GLY A 140 -15.10 10.79 -18.18
C GLY A 140 -16.27 9.96 -18.67
N CYS A 141 -17.28 9.82 -17.82
CA CYS A 141 -18.48 9.03 -18.08
C CYS A 141 -19.72 9.91 -18.10
N ILE A 142 -20.48 9.87 -19.18
CA ILE A 142 -21.79 10.51 -19.26
C ILE A 142 -22.87 9.51 -18.81
N TYR A 143 -23.63 9.89 -17.81
CA TYR A 143 -24.84 9.20 -17.38
C TYR A 143 -26.07 10.05 -17.70
N SER A 144 -27.25 9.43 -17.65
CA SER A 144 -28.51 10.15 -17.82
C SER A 144 -28.83 11.17 -16.71
N ASN A 145 -28.11 11.09 -15.61
CA ASN A 145 -28.31 11.88 -14.39
C ASN A 145 -27.07 12.64 -13.93
N GLY A 146 -26.03 12.69 -14.73
CA GLY A 146 -24.82 13.42 -14.37
C GLY A 146 -23.59 13.00 -15.16
N TYR A 147 -22.45 13.60 -14.79
CA TYR A 147 -21.16 13.36 -15.40
C TYR A 147 -20.10 13.05 -14.34
N GLY A 148 -19.36 11.97 -14.54
CA GLY A 148 -18.24 11.57 -13.68
C GLY A 148 -16.92 11.65 -14.43
N LEU A 149 -15.89 12.20 -13.81
CA LEU A 149 -14.52 12.16 -14.34
C LEU A 149 -13.96 10.74 -14.22
N PHE A 150 -13.12 10.34 -15.17
CA PHE A 150 -12.34 9.13 -15.00
C PHE A 150 -11.23 9.36 -13.97
N ASN A 151 -10.95 8.32 -13.19
CA ASN A 151 -9.85 8.27 -12.25
C ASN A 151 -9.15 6.91 -12.36
N ILE A 152 -8.11 6.70 -11.56
CA ILE A 152 -7.27 5.48 -11.60
C ILE A 152 -8.05 4.17 -11.35
N GLU A 153 -9.19 4.25 -10.66
CA GLU A 153 -10.00 3.08 -10.32
C GLU A 153 -11.25 2.93 -11.20
N PHE A 154 -11.65 4.01 -11.86
CA PHE A 154 -12.85 4.08 -12.67
C PHE A 154 -12.51 4.50 -14.09
N GLY A 155 -12.57 3.54 -14.99
CA GLY A 155 -12.23 3.73 -16.39
C GLY A 155 -13.42 3.57 -17.35
N PRO A 156 -13.18 3.60 -18.66
CA PRO A 156 -14.23 3.48 -19.67
C PRO A 156 -15.09 2.23 -19.57
N GLN A 157 -14.51 1.11 -19.16
CA GLN A 157 -15.24 -0.16 -19.02
C GLN A 157 -16.14 -0.17 -17.78
N ASP A 158 -15.69 0.46 -16.70
CA ASP A 158 -16.54 0.65 -15.52
C ASP A 158 -17.72 1.57 -15.86
N CYS A 159 -17.47 2.64 -16.63
CA CYS A 159 -18.51 3.52 -17.16
C CYS A 159 -19.57 2.72 -17.95
N ILE A 160 -19.18 1.86 -18.88
CA ILE A 160 -20.08 0.99 -19.62
C ILE A 160 -20.81 0.02 -18.69
N GLY A 161 -20.11 -0.56 -17.72
CA GLY A 161 -20.67 -1.48 -16.73
C GLY A 161 -21.79 -0.84 -15.89
N TYR A 162 -21.70 0.47 -15.64
CA TYR A 162 -22.74 1.26 -14.99
C TYR A 162 -23.71 1.95 -15.96
N SER A 163 -23.77 1.49 -17.23
CA SER A 163 -24.66 2.02 -18.28
C SER A 163 -24.40 3.47 -18.66
N GLY A 164 -23.18 3.94 -18.47
CA GLY A 164 -22.72 5.25 -18.92
C GLY A 164 -22.15 5.20 -20.34
N ASN A 165 -21.94 6.37 -20.93
CA ASN A 165 -21.26 6.56 -22.20
C ASN A 165 -19.87 7.15 -21.96
N PRO A 166 -18.79 6.40 -22.21
CA PRO A 166 -17.44 6.89 -22.00
C PRO A 166 -17.06 7.97 -23.02
N CYS A 167 -16.51 9.08 -22.51
CA CYS A 167 -16.03 10.21 -23.29
C CYS A 167 -14.53 10.42 -23.08
N GLY A 168 -13.82 10.61 -24.18
CA GLY A 168 -12.40 10.92 -24.20
C GLY A 168 -11.70 10.30 -25.39
N VAL A 169 -10.52 10.79 -25.69
CA VAL A 169 -9.65 10.16 -26.69
C VAL A 169 -8.84 9.10 -25.95
N PHE A 170 -9.33 7.89 -25.99
CA PHE A 170 -8.58 6.73 -25.51
C PHE A 170 -7.62 6.29 -26.62
N GLU A 171 -6.55 7.05 -26.85
CA GLU A 171 -5.39 6.48 -27.51
C GLU A 171 -4.82 5.44 -26.54
N SER A 172 -5.14 4.20 -26.81
CA SER A 172 -4.65 2.99 -26.15
C SER A 172 -4.07 3.18 -24.74
N ASP A 173 -4.91 3.42 -23.75
CA ASP A 173 -4.54 3.40 -22.32
C ASP A 173 -4.25 1.98 -21.84
N ARG A 174 -3.95 1.10 -22.81
CA ARG A 174 -3.48 -0.25 -22.54
C ARG A 174 -2.23 -0.17 -21.69
N TYR A 175 -2.21 -0.97 -20.65
CA TYR A 175 -1.19 -1.05 -19.62
C TYR A 175 -1.28 0.03 -18.52
N GLU A 176 -1.99 1.12 -18.75
CA GLU A 176 -2.24 2.16 -17.74
C GLU A 176 -3.62 1.99 -17.08
N ASN A 177 -4.66 1.89 -17.89
CA ASN A 177 -6.04 1.81 -17.41
C ASN A 177 -6.64 0.40 -17.53
N LYS A 178 -7.66 0.11 -16.73
CA LYS A 178 -8.44 -1.13 -16.78
C LYS A 178 -9.35 -1.11 -18.02
N ILE A 179 -8.87 -1.59 -19.14
CA ILE A 179 -9.63 -1.64 -20.41
C ILE A 179 -10.39 -2.95 -20.62
N PHE A 180 -10.17 -3.94 -19.73
CA PHE A 180 -10.88 -5.22 -19.74
C PHE A 180 -11.66 -5.42 -18.45
N THR A 181 -12.92 -5.90 -18.56
CA THR A 181 -13.81 -6.13 -17.43
C THR A 181 -13.59 -7.49 -16.76
N GLU A 182 -13.26 -8.49 -17.56
CA GLU A 182 -13.16 -9.88 -17.13
C GLU A 182 -11.75 -10.43 -17.33
N VAL A 183 -11.40 -11.38 -16.48
CA VAL A 183 -10.10 -12.05 -16.46
C VAL A 183 -10.29 -13.55 -16.49
N THR A 184 -9.59 -14.22 -17.39
CA THR A 184 -9.43 -15.68 -17.37
C THR A 184 -8.29 -16.04 -16.46
N VAL A 185 -8.46 -17.06 -15.62
CA VAL A 185 -7.41 -17.60 -14.76
C VAL A 185 -7.13 -19.06 -15.14
N THR A 186 -5.89 -19.33 -15.54
CA THR A 186 -5.39 -20.70 -15.68
C THR A 186 -4.67 -21.10 -14.40
N GLU A 187 -5.38 -21.84 -13.56
CA GLU A 187 -4.89 -22.21 -12.23
C GLU A 187 -3.93 -23.41 -12.25
N ASN A 188 -3.00 -23.44 -11.30
CA ASN A 188 -2.11 -24.54 -11.01
C ASN A 188 -1.29 -25.04 -12.23
N VAL A 189 -0.79 -24.10 -13.02
CA VAL A 189 0.17 -24.37 -14.09
C VAL A 189 1.48 -24.83 -13.45
N GLN A 190 1.88 -26.07 -13.69
CA GLN A 190 3.16 -26.56 -13.19
C GLN A 190 4.30 -25.95 -14.02
N TYR A 191 5.06 -25.02 -13.42
CA TYR A 191 6.17 -24.37 -14.09
C TYR A 191 7.54 -25.04 -13.84
N GLY A 192 7.61 -26.03 -12.95
CA GLY A 192 8.83 -26.75 -12.66
C GLY A 192 8.65 -27.78 -11.56
N ALA A 193 9.75 -28.35 -11.14
CA ALA A 193 9.85 -29.17 -9.94
C ALA A 193 11.26 -29.05 -9.36
N ASN A 194 11.36 -28.99 -8.03
CA ASN A 194 12.65 -28.90 -7.37
C ASN A 194 12.60 -29.55 -5.98
N ILE A 195 13.70 -29.62 -5.26
CA ILE A 195 13.76 -30.27 -3.95
C ILE A 195 13.33 -29.30 -2.85
N GLY A 196 12.18 -29.57 -2.24
CA GLY A 196 11.68 -28.90 -1.05
C GLY A 196 12.22 -29.50 0.24
N ILE A 197 12.23 -28.72 1.32
CA ILE A 197 12.76 -29.14 2.62
C ILE A 197 11.77 -28.96 3.79
N ILE A 198 10.54 -28.50 3.48
CA ILE A 198 9.56 -28.11 4.49
C ILE A 198 9.13 -29.30 5.39
N THR A 199 9.17 -30.50 4.87
CA THR A 199 8.86 -31.75 5.59
C THR A 199 10.04 -32.28 6.42
N GLN A 200 11.12 -31.51 6.57
CA GLN A 200 12.39 -31.88 7.21
C GLN A 200 13.14 -33.05 6.52
N GLN A 201 12.61 -33.55 5.45
CA GLN A 201 13.27 -34.51 4.56
C GLN A 201 13.26 -33.93 3.14
N PRO A 202 14.41 -33.81 2.49
CA PRO A 202 14.44 -33.35 1.11
C PRO A 202 13.58 -34.25 0.21
N ALA A 203 12.63 -33.65 -0.49
CA ALA A 203 11.72 -34.37 -1.38
C ALA A 203 11.41 -33.53 -2.62
N LEU A 204 11.13 -34.19 -3.75
CA LEU A 204 10.71 -33.51 -4.97
C LEU A 204 9.38 -32.81 -4.73
N GLU A 205 9.35 -31.52 -4.98
CA GLU A 205 8.20 -30.63 -4.87
C GLU A 205 7.87 -30.07 -6.26
N ASN A 206 6.61 -30.19 -6.67
CA ASN A 206 6.11 -29.57 -7.90
C ASN A 206 5.84 -28.10 -7.63
N LEU A 207 6.27 -27.24 -8.55
CA LEU A 207 6.16 -25.79 -8.46
C LEU A 207 5.00 -25.31 -9.34
N PHE A 208 4.07 -24.56 -8.76
CA PHE A 208 2.84 -24.14 -9.43
C PHE A 208 2.70 -22.63 -9.45
N MET A 209 2.06 -22.12 -10.50
CA MET A 209 1.67 -20.73 -10.66
C MET A 209 0.25 -20.63 -11.21
N ASP A 210 -0.40 -19.48 -11.05
CA ASP A 210 -1.66 -19.13 -11.71
C ASP A 210 -1.42 -18.02 -12.70
N ILE A 211 -2.00 -18.14 -13.90
CA ILE A 211 -1.82 -17.18 -15.00
C ILE A 211 -3.15 -16.47 -15.24
N TYR A 212 -3.11 -15.14 -15.24
CA TYR A 212 -4.24 -14.24 -15.40
C TYR A 212 -4.15 -13.52 -16.73
N GLU A 213 -5.19 -13.61 -17.55
CA GLU A 213 -5.25 -13.03 -18.89
C GLU A 213 -6.56 -12.25 -19.09
N PRO A 214 -6.56 -11.12 -19.82
CA PRO A 214 -7.78 -10.39 -20.12
C PRO A 214 -8.69 -11.19 -21.06
N VAL A 215 -9.99 -11.24 -20.77
CA VAL A 215 -10.97 -11.90 -21.64
C VAL A 215 -11.22 -11.05 -22.87
N GLY A 216 -11.21 -11.67 -24.05
CA GLY A 216 -11.52 -11.02 -25.33
C GLY A 216 -10.35 -10.20 -25.91
N ASP A 217 -9.20 -10.25 -25.31
CA ASP A 217 -7.99 -9.62 -25.85
C ASP A 217 -7.43 -10.42 -27.03
N THR A 218 -7.05 -9.73 -28.08
CA THR A 218 -6.44 -10.32 -29.27
C THR A 218 -4.92 -10.12 -29.35
N GLU A 219 -4.34 -9.37 -28.41
CA GLU A 219 -2.89 -9.16 -28.33
C GLU A 219 -2.21 -10.45 -27.89
N THR A 220 -1.14 -10.83 -28.56
CA THR A 220 -0.37 -12.06 -28.32
C THR A 220 1.08 -11.80 -27.90
N ASN A 221 1.44 -10.53 -27.65
CA ASN A 221 2.78 -10.12 -27.23
C ASN A 221 2.66 -9.17 -26.03
N ARG A 222 2.02 -9.67 -24.96
CA ARG A 222 1.72 -8.88 -23.77
C ARG A 222 2.89 -8.86 -22.79
N PRO A 223 3.25 -7.70 -22.22
CA PRO A 223 4.17 -7.65 -21.09
C PRO A 223 3.68 -8.53 -19.94
N VAL A 224 4.64 -9.13 -19.24
CA VAL A 224 4.36 -10.06 -18.13
C VAL A 224 4.68 -9.40 -16.80
N VAL A 225 3.76 -9.51 -15.84
CA VAL A 225 3.99 -9.14 -14.44
C VAL A 225 3.92 -10.39 -13.59
N VAL A 226 5.05 -10.78 -13.01
CA VAL A 226 5.14 -11.92 -12.10
C VAL A 226 5.05 -11.39 -10.67
N MET A 227 4.07 -11.90 -9.92
CA MET A 227 3.79 -11.50 -8.54
C MET A 227 4.21 -12.59 -7.55
N LEU A 228 5.01 -12.19 -6.57
CA LEU A 228 5.53 -13.04 -5.50
C LEU A 228 4.86 -12.70 -4.18
N HIS A 229 4.30 -13.72 -3.53
CA HIS A 229 3.58 -13.55 -2.26
C HIS A 229 4.51 -13.26 -1.08
N THR A 230 3.96 -12.78 0.03
CA THR A 230 4.63 -12.66 1.33
C THR A 230 4.55 -13.97 2.14
N GLY A 231 4.81 -13.95 3.43
CA GLY A 231 4.62 -15.09 4.35
C GLY A 231 5.89 -15.56 5.05
N SER A 232 6.90 -14.70 5.21
CA SER A 232 8.13 -14.97 5.96
C SER A 232 8.91 -16.22 5.48
N PHE A 233 8.80 -16.58 4.21
CA PHE A 233 9.33 -17.85 3.63
C PHE A 233 8.85 -19.11 4.36
N LEU A 234 7.68 -19.05 4.98
CA LEU A 234 7.05 -20.15 5.71
C LEU A 234 5.60 -20.34 5.25
N PRO A 235 5.06 -21.56 5.30
CA PRO A 235 3.64 -21.76 5.04
C PRO A 235 2.79 -21.07 6.11
N ALA A 236 1.58 -20.64 5.75
CA ALA A 236 0.65 -19.91 6.62
C ALA A 236 0.47 -20.54 8.02
N ILE A 237 0.42 -21.89 8.10
CA ILE A 237 0.32 -22.60 9.37
C ILE A 237 1.55 -22.39 10.29
N ALA A 238 2.71 -22.05 9.74
CA ALA A 238 3.94 -21.87 10.48
C ALA A 238 4.30 -20.39 10.69
N ASN A 239 3.87 -19.50 9.78
CA ASN A 239 4.15 -18.06 9.90
C ASN A 239 3.11 -17.33 10.79
N GLY A 240 1.98 -17.97 11.10
CA GLY A 240 0.92 -17.40 11.94
C GLY A 240 0.10 -16.30 11.27
N GLN A 241 0.17 -16.17 9.95
CA GLN A 241 -0.52 -15.15 9.17
C GLN A 241 -1.40 -15.79 8.07
N PRO A 242 -2.40 -15.06 7.52
CA PRO A 242 -3.25 -15.58 6.45
C PRO A 242 -2.58 -15.58 5.08
N THR A 243 -1.30 -15.27 5.02
CA THR A 243 -0.52 -15.11 3.79
C THR A 243 0.57 -16.17 3.69
N GLY A 244 1.06 -16.42 2.48
CA GLY A 244 2.13 -17.38 2.19
C GLY A 244 1.83 -18.29 1.01
N ASP A 245 0.94 -17.87 0.10
CA ASP A 245 0.54 -18.64 -1.08
C ASP A 245 0.15 -17.71 -2.24
N LYS A 246 0.29 -18.21 -3.48
CA LYS A 246 -0.12 -17.50 -4.69
C LYS A 246 -1.61 -17.12 -4.73
N SER A 247 -2.43 -17.76 -3.90
CA SER A 247 -3.86 -17.48 -3.74
C SER A 247 -4.16 -16.40 -2.70
N ASP A 248 -3.15 -15.79 -2.10
CA ASP A 248 -3.33 -14.66 -1.17
C ASP A 248 -4.14 -13.54 -1.84
N PHE A 249 -5.13 -13.00 -1.11
CA PHE A 249 -6.08 -12.04 -1.67
C PHE A 249 -5.39 -10.86 -2.37
N ALA A 250 -4.36 -10.28 -1.76
CA ALA A 250 -3.63 -9.16 -2.33
C ALA A 250 -2.93 -9.53 -3.65
N ILE A 251 -2.36 -10.73 -3.76
CA ILE A 251 -1.71 -11.25 -4.97
C ILE A 251 -2.75 -11.47 -6.08
N VAL A 252 -3.85 -12.14 -5.77
CA VAL A 252 -4.93 -12.43 -6.72
C VAL A 252 -5.52 -11.13 -7.28
N GLU A 253 -5.83 -10.16 -6.42
CA GLU A 253 -6.39 -8.87 -6.86
C GLU A 253 -5.38 -8.03 -7.64
N ALA A 254 -4.09 -8.04 -7.28
CA ALA A 254 -3.04 -7.42 -8.07
C ALA A 254 -2.95 -8.04 -9.48
N CYS A 255 -2.91 -9.37 -9.58
CA CYS A 255 -2.87 -10.06 -10.87
C CYS A 255 -4.11 -9.76 -11.74
N LYS A 256 -5.31 -9.76 -11.14
CA LYS A 256 -6.54 -9.35 -11.86
C LYS A 256 -6.48 -7.90 -12.33
N ASN A 257 -5.95 -7.01 -11.51
CA ASN A 257 -5.80 -5.60 -11.87
C ASN A 257 -4.82 -5.38 -13.03
N TYR A 258 -3.70 -6.11 -13.05
CA TYR A 258 -2.78 -6.08 -14.19
C TYR A 258 -3.41 -6.70 -15.44
N ALA A 259 -4.05 -7.86 -15.33
CA ALA A 259 -4.73 -8.49 -16.46
C ALA A 259 -5.80 -7.58 -17.08
N ARG A 260 -6.61 -6.89 -16.24
CA ARG A 260 -7.58 -5.90 -16.73
C ARG A 260 -6.94 -4.72 -17.48
N ARG A 261 -5.67 -4.45 -17.27
CA ARG A 261 -4.89 -3.45 -18.01
C ARG A 261 -4.24 -3.99 -19.28
N GLY A 262 -4.37 -5.29 -19.55
CA GLY A 262 -3.86 -5.93 -20.75
C GLY A 262 -2.51 -6.64 -20.60
N TYR A 263 -2.02 -6.79 -19.37
CA TYR A 263 -0.84 -7.62 -19.09
C TYR A 263 -1.21 -9.11 -19.05
N VAL A 264 -0.20 -9.96 -19.17
CA VAL A 264 -0.24 -11.30 -18.58
C VAL A 264 0.28 -11.16 -17.16
N ALA A 265 -0.55 -11.48 -16.16
CA ALA A 265 -0.11 -11.47 -14.77
C ALA A 265 0.00 -12.90 -14.23
N VAL A 266 1.00 -13.14 -13.40
CA VAL A 266 1.34 -14.49 -12.94
C VAL A 266 1.57 -14.49 -11.44
N ALA A 267 0.78 -15.24 -10.71
CA ALA A 267 0.97 -15.47 -9.27
C ALA A 267 1.79 -16.76 -9.05
N VAL A 268 2.94 -16.66 -8.41
CA VAL A 268 3.90 -17.76 -8.28
C VAL A 268 4.00 -18.26 -6.84
N ASN A 269 3.87 -19.58 -6.65
CA ASN A 269 4.34 -20.25 -5.45
C ASN A 269 5.80 -20.66 -5.61
N TYR A 270 6.62 -20.31 -4.65
CA TYR A 270 8.05 -20.68 -4.57
C TYR A 270 8.28 -21.54 -3.32
N ARG A 271 9.38 -22.32 -3.32
CA ARG A 271 9.74 -23.22 -2.20
C ARG A 271 9.97 -22.44 -0.91
N LEU A 272 9.24 -22.83 0.12
CA LEU A 272 9.31 -22.29 1.47
C LEU A 272 10.18 -23.14 2.39
N GLY A 273 10.43 -22.66 3.59
CA GLY A 273 11.04 -23.41 4.67
C GLY A 273 12.42 -22.89 5.11
N TRP A 274 12.49 -22.52 6.39
CA TRP A 274 13.71 -22.21 7.12
C TRP A 274 13.47 -22.51 8.61
N ASN A 275 14.47 -22.29 9.48
CA ASN A 275 14.36 -22.60 10.89
C ASN A 275 14.33 -21.32 11.77
N PRO A 276 13.17 -20.65 11.92
CA PRO A 276 13.03 -19.44 12.73
C PRO A 276 13.15 -19.68 14.23
N VAL A 277 12.92 -20.92 14.69
CA VAL A 277 12.90 -21.27 16.12
C VAL A 277 14.25 -21.74 16.65
N SER A 278 15.29 -21.75 15.82
CA SER A 278 16.64 -22.10 16.27
C SER A 278 17.14 -21.09 17.31
N THR A 279 17.77 -21.59 18.37
CA THR A 279 18.47 -20.75 19.35
C THR A 279 19.79 -20.19 18.82
N SER A 280 20.36 -20.79 17.76
CA SER A 280 21.56 -20.29 17.09
C SER A 280 21.20 -19.21 16.06
N GLU A 281 21.84 -18.06 16.16
CA GLU A 281 21.71 -16.95 15.20
C GLU A 281 22.21 -17.37 13.83
N ASP A 282 23.38 -18.06 13.75
CA ASP A 282 23.93 -18.54 12.47
C ASP A 282 22.98 -19.49 11.75
N VAL A 283 22.30 -20.40 12.50
CA VAL A 283 21.31 -21.32 11.91
C VAL A 283 20.10 -20.55 11.39
N ARG A 284 19.58 -19.55 12.14
CA ARG A 284 18.47 -18.72 11.66
C ARG A 284 18.86 -17.99 10.39
N ARG A 285 20.01 -17.32 10.40
CA ARG A 285 20.55 -16.57 9.25
C ARG A 285 20.78 -17.48 8.04
N ALA A 286 21.53 -18.55 8.21
CA ALA A 286 21.85 -19.50 7.15
C ALA A 286 20.60 -20.05 6.49
N THR A 287 19.64 -20.53 7.29
CA THR A 287 18.42 -21.16 6.75
C THR A 287 17.48 -20.15 6.11
N LEU A 288 17.43 -18.88 6.57
CA LEU A 288 16.67 -17.82 5.91
C LEU A 288 17.30 -17.46 4.55
N ILE A 289 18.61 -17.24 4.49
CA ILE A 289 19.33 -16.96 3.24
C ILE A 289 19.14 -18.11 2.23
N GLN A 290 19.22 -19.36 2.69
CA GLN A 290 18.94 -20.53 1.85
C GLN A 290 17.49 -20.57 1.36
N ALA A 291 16.51 -20.13 2.16
CA ALA A 291 15.12 -20.06 1.74
C ALA A 291 14.93 -18.98 0.64
N ALA A 292 15.48 -17.79 0.82
CA ALA A 292 15.47 -16.74 -0.19
C ALA A 292 16.15 -17.19 -1.48
N TYR A 293 17.29 -17.87 -1.38
CA TYR A 293 18.02 -18.42 -2.54
C TYR A 293 17.17 -19.44 -3.32
N ARG A 294 16.47 -20.36 -2.64
CA ARG A 294 15.54 -21.30 -3.31
C ARG A 294 14.36 -20.59 -3.94
N GLY A 295 13.80 -19.57 -3.27
CA GLY A 295 12.72 -18.75 -3.82
C GLY A 295 13.16 -18.00 -5.09
N LEU A 296 14.40 -17.47 -5.11
CA LEU A 296 14.98 -16.85 -6.31
C LEU A 296 15.13 -17.87 -7.46
N GLN A 297 15.67 -19.06 -7.18
CA GLN A 297 15.78 -20.15 -8.16
C GLN A 297 14.42 -20.48 -8.81
N ASP A 298 13.37 -20.51 -8.00
CA ASP A 298 12.02 -20.83 -8.45
C ASP A 298 11.40 -19.68 -9.26
N THR A 299 11.64 -18.43 -8.87
CA THR A 299 11.25 -17.24 -9.64
C THR A 299 11.91 -17.24 -11.02
N LYS A 300 13.21 -17.45 -11.07
CA LYS A 300 13.96 -17.58 -12.34
C LYS A 300 13.45 -18.75 -13.20
N THR A 301 13.08 -19.87 -12.57
CA THR A 301 12.47 -21.03 -13.24
C THR A 301 11.11 -20.68 -13.85
N ALA A 302 10.27 -19.90 -13.16
CA ALA A 302 8.97 -19.46 -13.69
C ALA A 302 9.12 -18.57 -14.93
N VAL A 303 10.06 -17.64 -14.92
CA VAL A 303 10.37 -16.79 -16.10
C VAL A 303 10.83 -17.66 -17.28
N ARG A 304 11.76 -18.61 -17.04
CA ARG A 304 12.23 -19.53 -18.10
C ARG A 304 11.11 -20.42 -18.65
N PHE A 305 10.20 -20.89 -17.78
CA PHE A 305 9.03 -21.66 -18.23
C PHE A 305 8.16 -20.85 -19.19
N LEU A 306 7.84 -19.60 -18.87
CA LEU A 306 7.01 -18.74 -19.71
C LEU A 306 7.68 -18.50 -21.07
N ARG A 307 8.98 -18.22 -21.13
CA ARG A 307 9.72 -18.08 -22.38
C ARG A 307 9.78 -19.40 -23.18
N LYS A 308 9.95 -20.51 -22.50
CA LYS A 308 9.87 -21.83 -23.13
C LYS A 308 8.50 -22.08 -23.74
N SER A 309 7.41 -21.83 -23.00
CA SER A 309 6.06 -22.03 -23.51
C SER A 309 5.76 -21.18 -24.74
N THR A 310 6.33 -19.97 -24.80
CA THR A 310 6.25 -19.12 -26.00
C THR A 310 6.99 -19.75 -27.19
N ALA A 311 8.17 -20.29 -26.96
CA ALA A 311 9.02 -20.82 -28.02
C ALA A 311 8.60 -22.23 -28.51
N GLU A 312 8.12 -23.10 -27.62
CA GLU A 312 7.90 -24.52 -27.92
C GLU A 312 6.41 -24.90 -27.98
N ASP A 313 5.53 -24.21 -27.23
CA ASP A 313 4.13 -24.60 -27.07
C ASP A 313 3.16 -23.67 -27.83
N GLY A 314 3.67 -22.78 -28.71
CA GLY A 314 2.88 -21.86 -29.50
C GLY A 314 2.29 -20.70 -28.74
N ASN A 315 2.93 -20.29 -27.65
CA ASN A 315 2.56 -19.15 -26.81
C ASN A 315 1.11 -19.21 -26.28
N PRO A 316 0.75 -20.23 -25.51
CA PRO A 316 -0.63 -20.45 -25.11
C PRO A 316 -1.20 -19.33 -24.22
N TYR A 317 -0.32 -18.51 -23.61
CA TYR A 317 -0.69 -17.44 -22.67
C TYR A 317 -0.50 -16.03 -23.26
N GLY A 318 -0.14 -15.90 -24.54
CA GLY A 318 0.11 -14.60 -25.18
C GLY A 318 1.21 -13.76 -24.52
N VAL A 319 2.25 -14.45 -24.01
CA VAL A 319 3.41 -13.87 -23.33
C VAL A 319 4.29 -13.11 -24.32
N GLY A 320 4.64 -11.87 -23.99
CA GLY A 320 5.57 -11.04 -24.74
C GLY A 320 7.03 -11.14 -24.26
N GLU A 321 7.82 -10.19 -24.73
CA GLU A 321 9.25 -10.15 -24.43
C GLU A 321 9.59 -9.46 -23.10
N LYS A 322 8.72 -8.57 -22.61
CA LYS A 322 8.94 -7.74 -21.43
C LYS A 322 8.46 -8.43 -20.16
N PHE A 323 9.34 -8.51 -19.17
CA PHE A 323 9.07 -9.15 -17.88
C PHE A 323 9.34 -8.18 -16.74
N VAL A 324 8.36 -8.04 -15.85
CA VAL A 324 8.48 -7.34 -14.57
C VAL A 324 8.26 -8.32 -13.44
N ILE A 325 9.13 -8.32 -12.44
CA ILE A 325 8.96 -9.13 -11.22
C ILE A 325 8.58 -8.20 -10.09
N GLY A 326 7.47 -8.48 -9.42
CA GLY A 326 7.05 -7.74 -8.25
C GLY A 326 6.76 -8.66 -7.08
N GLY A 327 6.88 -8.14 -5.87
CA GLY A 327 6.59 -8.95 -4.71
C GLY A 327 6.27 -8.15 -3.46
N TYR A 328 5.46 -8.76 -2.60
CA TYR A 328 5.04 -8.22 -1.31
C TYR A 328 5.83 -8.89 -0.18
N GLY A 329 6.33 -8.11 0.79
CA GLY A 329 7.09 -8.63 1.91
C GLY A 329 8.28 -9.48 1.47
N THR A 330 8.26 -10.79 1.79
CA THR A 330 9.29 -11.74 1.33
C THR A 330 9.38 -11.87 -0.19
N GLY A 331 8.27 -11.68 -0.92
CA GLY A 331 8.28 -11.54 -2.37
C GLY A 331 9.07 -10.31 -2.84
N GLY A 332 9.04 -9.22 -2.05
CA GLY A 332 9.87 -8.03 -2.29
C GLY A 332 11.37 -8.32 -2.15
N TYR A 333 11.77 -9.10 -1.14
CA TYR A 333 13.15 -9.58 -1.03
C TYR A 333 13.58 -10.38 -2.27
N LEU A 334 12.70 -11.25 -2.78
CA LEU A 334 12.98 -12.03 -3.98
C LEU A 334 13.05 -11.16 -5.24
N SER A 335 12.19 -10.14 -5.36
CA SER A 335 12.23 -9.23 -6.51
C SER A 335 13.53 -8.43 -6.53
N LEU A 336 14.01 -7.96 -5.38
CA LEU A 336 15.31 -7.31 -5.28
C LEU A 336 16.45 -8.27 -5.62
N ALA A 337 16.46 -9.48 -5.06
CA ALA A 337 17.47 -10.49 -5.39
C ALA A 337 17.42 -10.90 -6.87
N MET A 338 16.25 -10.83 -7.52
CA MET A 338 16.12 -11.09 -8.96
C MET A 338 16.84 -10.04 -9.81
N ALA A 339 16.88 -8.79 -9.35
CA ALA A 339 17.56 -7.70 -10.01
C ALA A 339 19.08 -7.72 -9.78
N THR A 340 19.52 -8.13 -8.58
CA THR A 340 20.87 -7.82 -8.09
C THR A 340 21.78 -9.03 -7.90
N LEU A 341 21.24 -10.23 -7.59
CA LEU A 341 22.07 -11.41 -7.35
C LEU A 341 22.52 -12.04 -8.66
N ASN A 342 23.73 -11.77 -9.07
CA ASN A 342 24.30 -12.21 -10.35
C ASN A 342 25.71 -12.82 -10.25
N ASP A 343 26.44 -12.64 -9.15
CA ASP A 343 27.78 -13.16 -8.93
C ASP A 343 27.91 -13.87 -7.59
N TYR A 344 28.18 -15.18 -7.64
CA TYR A 344 28.34 -15.98 -6.43
C TYR A 344 29.57 -15.58 -5.59
N GLU A 345 30.69 -15.24 -6.24
CA GLU A 345 31.97 -15.04 -5.55
C GLU A 345 32.00 -13.70 -4.80
N SER A 346 31.51 -12.63 -5.43
CA SER A 346 31.50 -11.30 -4.83
C SER A 346 30.35 -11.08 -3.85
N GLU A 347 29.20 -11.74 -4.05
CA GLU A 347 27.97 -11.47 -3.33
C GLU A 347 27.67 -12.48 -2.21
N LEU A 348 27.96 -13.77 -2.43
CA LEU A 348 27.60 -14.83 -1.49
C LEU A 348 28.77 -15.40 -0.67
N LEU A 349 30.01 -15.03 -1.00
CA LEU A 349 31.19 -15.39 -0.20
C LEU A 349 31.66 -14.27 0.73
N MET A 350 30.84 -13.25 0.94
CA MET A 350 31.11 -12.20 1.92
C MET A 350 31.11 -12.78 3.35
N PRO A 351 31.89 -12.20 4.28
CA PRO A 351 31.92 -12.66 5.67
C PRO A 351 30.55 -12.75 6.33
N LYS A 352 29.61 -11.92 5.93
CA LYS A 352 28.22 -11.88 6.42
C LYS A 352 27.44 -13.15 6.08
N PHE A 353 27.79 -13.87 5.01
CA PHE A 353 27.14 -15.07 4.52
C PHE A 353 27.97 -16.34 4.74
N ILE A 354 28.93 -16.28 5.66
CA ILE A 354 29.77 -17.39 6.07
C ILE A 354 29.45 -17.74 7.51
N ASP A 355 29.36 -19.04 7.84
CA ASP A 355 29.15 -19.52 9.19
C ASP A 355 30.27 -19.06 10.12
N SER A 356 29.96 -18.17 11.04
CA SER A 356 30.91 -17.62 12.00
C SER A 356 31.05 -18.49 13.26
N SER A 357 30.14 -19.44 13.47
CA SER A 357 30.13 -20.30 14.66
C SER A 357 31.25 -21.35 14.65
N GLN A 358 31.88 -21.58 13.52
CA GLN A 358 32.88 -22.64 13.31
C GLN A 358 32.34 -24.07 13.58
N GLU A 359 31.02 -24.21 13.69
CA GLU A 359 30.37 -25.52 13.84
C GLU A 359 30.39 -26.28 12.51
N THR A 360 30.43 -25.55 11.38
CA THR A 360 30.58 -26.08 10.04
C THR A 360 31.91 -25.62 9.45
N ILE A 361 32.86 -26.51 9.40
CA ILE A 361 34.14 -26.27 8.74
C ILE A 361 34.32 -27.26 7.59
N ASP A 362 34.99 -26.83 6.52
CA ASP A 362 35.36 -27.70 5.42
C ASP A 362 36.49 -28.69 5.79
N ALA A 363 36.89 -29.52 4.83
CA ALA A 363 37.97 -30.49 5.02
C ALA A 363 39.33 -29.84 5.38
N TYR A 364 39.47 -28.53 5.21
CA TYR A 364 40.66 -27.75 5.49
C TYR A 364 40.54 -26.90 6.75
N GLY A 365 39.43 -27.01 7.50
CA GLY A 365 39.21 -26.29 8.73
C GLY A 365 38.75 -24.83 8.51
N GLN A 366 38.23 -24.49 7.34
CA GLN A 366 37.70 -23.13 7.05
C GLN A 366 36.20 -23.08 7.24
N PRO A 367 35.65 -21.94 7.75
CA PRO A 367 34.23 -21.70 7.81
C PRO A 367 33.57 -21.87 6.44
N MET A 368 32.37 -22.46 6.40
CA MET A 368 31.66 -22.71 5.15
C MET A 368 30.63 -21.61 4.87
N PRO A 369 30.45 -21.21 3.59
CA PRO A 369 29.39 -20.27 3.22
C PRO A 369 28.02 -20.89 3.43
N TYR A 370 27.00 -20.06 3.69
CA TYR A 370 25.61 -20.51 3.81
C TYR A 370 25.07 -21.09 2.51
N ILE A 371 25.49 -20.55 1.37
CA ILE A 371 25.14 -21.05 0.04
C ILE A 371 26.31 -21.87 -0.51
N ILE A 372 26.06 -23.15 -0.74
CA ILE A 372 27.03 -24.10 -1.28
C ILE A 372 26.48 -24.64 -2.61
N PRO A 373 26.99 -24.21 -3.77
CA PRO A 373 26.44 -24.59 -5.08
C PRO A 373 26.37 -26.10 -5.33
N SER A 374 27.30 -26.88 -4.82
CA SER A 374 27.25 -28.34 -4.95
C SER A 374 26.11 -29.01 -4.18
N VAL A 375 25.49 -28.24 -3.22
CA VAL A 375 24.31 -28.68 -2.45
C VAL A 375 23.05 -28.04 -3.00
N LEU A 376 23.05 -26.71 -3.16
CA LEU A 376 21.87 -25.91 -3.47
C LEU A 376 21.67 -25.65 -4.96
N GLY A 377 22.66 -25.96 -5.81
CA GLY A 377 22.68 -25.56 -7.22
C GLY A 377 23.12 -24.10 -7.41
N ASN A 378 23.25 -23.66 -8.66
CA ASN A 378 23.48 -22.27 -8.98
C ASN A 378 22.19 -21.44 -8.80
N PHE A 379 22.31 -20.11 -8.70
CA PHE A 379 21.15 -19.22 -8.50
C PHE A 379 20.17 -19.23 -9.68
N GLU A 380 20.59 -19.73 -10.84
CA GLU A 380 19.72 -19.95 -12.00
C GLU A 380 18.93 -21.27 -11.93
N ALA A 381 19.23 -22.19 -11.03
CA ALA A 381 18.67 -23.56 -11.01
C ALA A 381 18.74 -24.24 -12.40
N THR A 382 19.87 -24.11 -13.07
CA THR A 382 20.14 -24.71 -14.37
C THR A 382 21.11 -25.91 -14.31
N ASP A 383 21.56 -26.26 -13.11
CA ASP A 383 22.37 -27.43 -12.80
C ASP A 383 21.65 -28.35 -11.79
N ASN A 384 22.10 -29.60 -11.74
CA ASN A 384 21.65 -30.55 -10.74
C ASN A 384 22.61 -30.55 -9.55
N ALA A 385 22.06 -30.46 -8.35
CA ALA A 385 22.80 -30.57 -7.11
C ALA A 385 22.03 -31.44 -6.10
N ILE A 386 22.49 -31.56 -4.86
CA ILE A 386 21.84 -32.42 -3.85
C ILE A 386 20.38 -32.03 -3.63
N ILE A 387 20.09 -30.72 -3.56
CA ILE A 387 18.74 -30.19 -3.37
C ILE A 387 18.35 -29.20 -4.47
N CYS A 388 18.84 -29.41 -5.68
CA CYS A 388 18.46 -28.66 -6.86
C CYS A 388 18.28 -29.58 -8.07
N VAL A 389 17.20 -29.36 -8.81
CA VAL A 389 16.91 -30.00 -10.10
C VAL A 389 16.94 -28.93 -11.17
N ALA A 390 17.70 -29.17 -12.23
CA ALA A 390 17.78 -28.25 -13.36
C ALA A 390 16.42 -28.12 -14.08
N ASN A 391 15.98 -26.88 -14.30
CA ASN A 391 14.72 -26.58 -14.96
C ASN A 391 14.92 -25.63 -16.14
N HIS A 392 14.34 -25.96 -17.30
CA HIS A 392 14.27 -25.14 -18.51
C HIS A 392 15.62 -24.54 -18.92
N VAL A 393 16.66 -25.37 -18.91
CA VAL A 393 18.02 -24.98 -19.30
C VAL A 393 18.04 -24.47 -20.75
N GLY A 394 18.70 -23.34 -20.98
CA GLY A 394 18.81 -22.71 -22.29
C GLY A 394 17.83 -21.59 -22.56
N TYR A 395 16.87 -21.34 -21.67
CA TYR A 395 16.02 -20.16 -21.69
C TYR A 395 16.56 -19.10 -20.72
N SER A 396 16.38 -17.80 -21.06
CA SER A 396 16.81 -16.69 -20.19
C SER A 396 15.83 -16.49 -19.03
N SER A 397 16.36 -16.15 -17.87
CA SER A 397 15.60 -15.67 -16.70
C SER A 397 15.67 -14.15 -16.52
N GLU A 398 16.32 -13.42 -17.44
CA GLU A 398 16.44 -11.97 -17.39
C GLU A 398 15.09 -11.29 -17.36
N VAL A 399 15.02 -10.13 -16.72
CA VAL A 399 13.83 -9.30 -16.59
C VAL A 399 14.14 -7.86 -16.96
N ASP A 400 13.13 -7.05 -17.20
CA ASP A 400 13.31 -5.66 -17.65
C ASP A 400 13.18 -4.65 -16.51
N MET A 401 12.54 -5.04 -15.41
CA MET A 401 12.32 -4.20 -14.24
C MET A 401 11.90 -5.09 -13.06
N VAL A 402 12.15 -4.61 -11.85
CA VAL A 402 11.54 -5.19 -10.65
C VAL A 402 10.82 -4.12 -9.83
N PHE A 403 9.80 -4.56 -9.07
CA PHE A 403 9.28 -3.71 -8.00
C PHE A 403 9.27 -4.46 -6.66
N ASN A 404 9.66 -3.74 -5.64
CA ASN A 404 9.74 -4.20 -4.27
C ASN A 404 8.66 -3.54 -3.44
N ALA A 405 7.87 -4.32 -2.73
CA ALA A 405 6.90 -3.79 -1.78
C ALA A 405 7.18 -4.38 -0.39
N GLY A 406 7.93 -3.63 0.44
CA GLY A 406 8.27 -4.01 1.81
C GLY A 406 9.28 -5.14 1.94
N GLY A 407 10.19 -5.28 0.99
CA GLY A 407 11.37 -6.13 1.09
C GLY A 407 12.64 -5.33 1.33
N ALA A 408 13.75 -6.02 1.50
CA ALA A 408 15.07 -5.42 1.68
C ALA A 408 16.16 -6.29 1.05
N LEU A 409 17.32 -5.71 0.72
CA LEU A 409 18.49 -6.45 0.30
C LEU A 409 19.29 -6.94 1.52
N PRO A 410 19.75 -8.16 1.53
CA PRO A 410 20.64 -8.66 2.57
C PRO A 410 21.96 -7.87 2.66
N ASP A 411 22.47 -7.39 1.52
CA ASP A 411 23.60 -6.48 1.45
C ASP A 411 23.48 -5.55 0.24
N ILE A 412 23.77 -4.26 0.43
CA ILE A 412 23.67 -3.24 -0.62
C ILE A 412 24.73 -3.43 -1.72
N SER A 413 25.83 -4.09 -1.40
CA SER A 413 26.88 -4.38 -2.38
C SER A 413 26.49 -5.41 -3.46
N TRP A 414 25.28 -5.99 -3.34
CA TRP A 414 24.71 -6.80 -4.44
C TRP A 414 24.19 -5.92 -5.59
N LEU A 415 23.92 -4.64 -5.33
CA LEU A 415 23.41 -3.72 -6.34
C LEU A 415 24.59 -3.08 -7.08
N ASP A 416 24.67 -3.31 -8.38
CA ASP A 416 25.69 -2.78 -9.26
C ASP A 416 25.14 -1.81 -10.32
N ALA A 417 26.03 -1.01 -10.90
CA ALA A 417 25.68 -0.13 -12.00
C ALA A 417 25.35 -0.92 -13.28
N GLY A 418 24.25 -0.58 -13.94
CA GLY A 418 23.78 -1.21 -15.17
C GLY A 418 22.79 -2.36 -14.95
N GLU A 419 22.35 -2.56 -13.72
CA GLU A 419 21.24 -3.46 -13.42
C GLU A 419 19.88 -2.88 -13.80
N VAL A 420 18.85 -3.73 -13.76
CA VAL A 420 17.50 -3.33 -14.16
C VAL A 420 16.89 -2.30 -13.20
N PRO A 421 16.01 -1.41 -13.69
CA PRO A 421 15.32 -0.46 -12.86
C PRO A 421 14.56 -1.11 -11.70
N ILE A 422 14.61 -0.47 -10.55
CA ILE A 422 13.94 -0.90 -9.31
C ILE A 422 12.93 0.17 -8.88
N ALA A 423 11.66 -0.19 -8.73
CA ALA A 423 10.71 0.64 -8.01
C ALA A 423 10.44 0.04 -6.62
N SER A 424 10.33 0.87 -5.60
CA SER A 424 10.08 0.41 -4.23
C SER A 424 8.93 1.16 -3.57
N MET A 425 8.03 0.42 -2.92
CA MET A 425 6.97 0.96 -2.08
C MET A 425 7.11 0.39 -0.68
N GLN A 426 7.22 1.23 0.34
CA GLN A 426 7.38 0.74 1.71
C GLN A 426 6.86 1.73 2.75
N ASN A 427 6.27 1.19 3.83
CA ASN A 427 6.02 1.98 5.03
C ASN A 427 7.36 2.32 5.71
N ILE A 428 7.59 3.61 5.99
CA ILE A 428 8.82 4.05 6.67
C ILE A 428 8.95 3.51 8.10
N LEU A 429 7.84 3.07 8.69
CA LEU A 429 7.77 2.45 10.02
C LEU A 429 7.51 0.94 9.95
N ASP A 430 7.83 0.29 8.84
CA ASP A 430 7.67 -1.15 8.64
C ASP A 430 8.40 -1.92 9.76
N PRO A 431 7.70 -2.75 10.55
CA PRO A 431 8.31 -3.48 11.64
C PRO A 431 9.03 -4.77 11.20
N ASP A 432 8.76 -5.26 9.99
CA ASP A 432 9.23 -6.56 9.49
C ASP A 432 10.45 -6.42 8.58
N ALA A 433 10.50 -5.32 7.80
CA ALA A 433 11.62 -5.01 6.93
C ALA A 433 12.10 -3.57 7.17
N PRO A 434 13.40 -3.31 7.33
CA PRO A 434 13.89 -1.96 7.55
C PRO A 434 13.64 -1.09 6.30
N TYR A 435 13.23 0.18 6.52
CA TYR A 435 13.10 1.16 5.44
C TYR A 435 14.48 1.66 4.95
N ALA A 436 15.39 1.91 5.89
CA ALA A 436 16.79 2.21 5.67
C ALA A 436 17.68 0.99 5.96
N GLU A 437 18.83 1.15 6.59
CA GLU A 437 19.59 0.03 7.14
C GLU A 437 19.02 -0.37 8.51
N GLY A 438 18.79 -1.64 8.72
CA GLY A 438 18.24 -2.12 9.98
C GLY A 438 18.19 -3.62 10.13
N ASN A 439 17.67 -4.04 11.29
CA ASN A 439 17.58 -5.45 11.64
C ASN A 439 16.36 -6.12 11.03
N VAL A 440 16.58 -7.25 10.39
CA VAL A 440 15.53 -8.23 10.11
C VAL A 440 15.43 -9.15 11.34
N ILE A 441 14.22 -9.33 11.84
CA ILE A 441 13.91 -10.16 13.00
C ILE A 441 12.93 -11.27 12.63
N VAL A 442 12.86 -12.30 13.46
CA VAL A 442 11.82 -13.31 13.36
C VAL A 442 10.50 -12.71 13.84
N PRO A 443 9.44 -12.58 13.01
CA PRO A 443 8.21 -11.88 13.40
C PRO A 443 7.53 -12.46 14.64
N THR A 444 7.62 -13.78 14.85
CA THR A 444 6.95 -14.49 15.97
C THR A 444 7.75 -14.49 17.27
N THR A 445 9.08 -14.33 17.23
CA THR A 445 9.95 -14.44 18.42
C THR A 445 10.71 -13.15 18.72
N GLY A 446 10.80 -12.21 17.75
CA GLY A 446 11.59 -10.99 17.85
C GLY A 446 13.11 -11.20 17.81
N GLU A 447 13.57 -12.45 17.56
CA GLU A 447 14.99 -12.74 17.53
C GLU A 447 15.66 -12.20 16.26
N PHE A 448 16.86 -11.65 16.43
CA PHE A 448 17.67 -11.12 15.34
C PHE A 448 18.06 -12.20 14.33
N VAL A 449 18.07 -11.84 13.05
CA VAL A 449 18.51 -12.71 11.94
C VAL A 449 19.68 -12.08 11.21
N ILE A 450 19.48 -10.89 10.60
CA ILE A 450 20.49 -10.23 9.77
C ILE A 450 20.24 -8.72 9.71
N VAL A 451 21.27 -7.92 9.47
CA VAL A 451 21.12 -6.51 9.05
C VAL A 451 20.86 -6.50 7.54
N ALA A 452 19.88 -5.73 7.11
CA ALA A 452 19.52 -5.58 5.70
C ALA A 452 19.36 -4.11 5.32
N HIS A 453 19.32 -3.84 4.02
CA HIS A 453 19.18 -2.51 3.44
C HIS A 453 17.81 -2.42 2.76
N GLY A 454 16.97 -1.54 3.29
CA GLY A 454 15.59 -1.36 2.83
C GLY A 454 15.47 -0.43 1.63
N SER A 455 14.22 -0.12 1.29
CA SER A 455 13.86 0.60 0.06
C SER A 455 14.57 1.93 -0.10
N GLN A 456 14.80 2.68 0.98
CA GLN A 456 15.52 3.95 0.93
C GLN A 456 16.94 3.77 0.37
N ILE A 457 17.74 2.92 1.01
CA ILE A 457 19.15 2.71 0.64
C ILE A 457 19.27 2.08 -0.75
N VAL A 458 18.36 1.16 -1.07
CA VAL A 458 18.31 0.53 -2.40
C VAL A 458 18.06 1.58 -3.48
N GLN A 459 17.08 2.47 -3.29
CA GLN A 459 16.74 3.49 -4.29
C GLN A 459 17.82 4.57 -4.41
N GLU A 460 18.37 5.05 -3.28
CA GLU A 460 19.51 5.98 -3.30
C GLU A 460 20.70 5.41 -4.08
N THR A 461 20.96 4.12 -3.92
CA THR A 461 22.06 3.45 -4.61
C THR A 461 21.75 3.25 -6.10
N ALA A 462 20.55 2.77 -6.44
CA ALA A 462 20.12 2.57 -7.83
C ALA A 462 20.11 3.89 -8.62
N ASP A 463 19.63 4.99 -8.01
CA ASP A 463 19.66 6.33 -8.58
C ASP A 463 21.10 6.79 -8.80
N SER A 464 21.97 6.64 -7.80
CA SER A 464 23.38 7.03 -7.91
C SER A 464 24.15 6.31 -9.01
N TYR A 465 23.69 5.11 -9.39
CA TYR A 465 24.26 4.32 -10.49
C TYR A 465 23.60 4.57 -11.85
N GLY A 466 22.53 5.38 -11.88
CA GLY A 466 21.74 5.64 -13.09
C GLY A 466 20.84 4.46 -13.50
N ASN A 467 20.66 3.44 -12.66
CA ASN A 467 19.80 2.29 -12.96
C ASN A 467 18.34 2.71 -13.07
N ASN A 468 17.95 3.79 -12.37
CA ASN A 468 16.60 4.33 -12.32
C ASN A 468 16.35 5.54 -13.24
N ASP A 469 17.31 5.92 -14.11
CA ASP A 469 17.17 7.05 -15.05
C ASP A 469 15.91 6.94 -15.93
N VAL A 470 15.39 5.72 -16.13
CA VAL A 470 14.14 5.48 -16.88
C VAL A 470 12.92 6.14 -16.22
N PHE A 471 12.97 6.40 -14.93
CA PHE A 471 11.89 7.07 -14.18
C PHE A 471 12.00 8.60 -14.23
N ASP A 472 13.12 9.14 -14.72
CA ASP A 472 13.33 10.58 -14.85
C ASP A 472 12.31 11.20 -15.80
N GLY A 473 11.66 12.26 -15.33
CA GLY A 473 10.66 12.98 -16.12
C GLY A 473 9.33 12.26 -16.29
N MET A 474 9.13 11.11 -15.66
CA MET A 474 7.80 10.52 -15.58
C MET A 474 6.89 11.44 -14.76
N SER A 475 5.74 11.82 -15.34
CA SER A 475 4.76 12.63 -14.63
C SER A 475 4.07 11.78 -13.56
N THR A 476 4.47 11.98 -12.31
CA THR A 476 3.82 11.35 -11.16
C THR A 476 2.51 12.02 -10.76
N THR A 477 2.15 13.14 -11.43
CA THR A 477 1.04 14.01 -11.00
C THR A 477 -0.35 13.57 -11.47
N LEU A 478 -0.46 12.70 -12.47
CA LEU A 478 -1.76 12.42 -13.10
C LEU A 478 -2.50 11.22 -12.51
N ASN A 479 -1.83 10.25 -11.90
CA ASN A 479 -2.49 9.04 -11.42
C ASN A 479 -1.87 8.46 -10.15
N ASP A 480 -1.03 9.21 -9.47
CA ASP A 480 -0.40 8.73 -8.26
C ASP A 480 -1.26 9.12 -7.05
N SER A 481 -1.98 8.16 -6.50
CA SER A 481 -2.74 8.35 -5.26
C SER A 481 -1.84 8.67 -4.05
N PHE A 482 -0.54 8.51 -4.20
CA PHE A 482 0.47 8.86 -3.20
C PHE A 482 1.07 10.25 -3.45
N TYR A 483 1.15 10.72 -4.70
CA TYR A 483 1.60 12.06 -5.06
C TYR A 483 0.41 13.00 -5.26
N GLY A 484 0.36 14.11 -4.53
CA GLY A 484 -0.61 15.17 -4.77
C GLY A 484 -1.95 15.07 -4.04
N ASN A 485 -2.27 13.95 -3.39
CA ASN A 485 -3.52 13.77 -2.63
C ASN A 485 -3.31 13.74 -1.10
N GLY A 486 -2.30 14.40 -0.58
CA GLY A 486 -2.02 14.47 0.84
C GLY A 486 -1.37 13.20 1.42
N ASN A 487 -1.64 12.03 0.90
CA ASN A 487 -1.07 10.80 1.44
C ASN A 487 0.32 10.47 0.88
N GLY A 488 0.60 10.77 -0.38
CA GLY A 488 1.88 10.45 -1.01
C GLY A 488 2.92 11.55 -0.83
N ALA A 489 2.61 12.78 -1.26
CA ALA A 489 3.54 13.91 -1.13
C ALA A 489 3.87 14.23 0.33
N GLU A 490 2.89 14.21 1.24
CA GLU A 490 3.13 14.39 2.67
C GLU A 490 3.96 13.24 3.25
N ASN A 491 3.71 12.00 2.83
CA ASN A 491 4.43 10.83 3.30
C ASN A 491 5.85 10.77 2.75
N ALA A 492 6.04 11.07 1.47
CA ALA A 492 7.37 11.16 0.86
C ALA A 492 8.19 12.29 1.50
N THR A 493 7.59 13.49 1.69
CA THR A 493 8.22 14.60 2.40
C THR A 493 8.54 14.23 3.85
N ALA A 494 7.65 13.53 4.55
CA ALA A 494 7.90 13.06 5.92
C ALA A 494 9.04 12.02 5.97
N ALA A 495 9.18 11.22 4.92
CA ALA A 495 10.28 10.28 4.76
C ALA A 495 11.59 10.98 4.30
N GLY A 496 11.51 12.21 3.78
CA GLY A 496 12.65 12.97 3.29
C GLY A 496 13.18 12.54 1.92
N HIS A 497 12.35 11.83 1.12
CA HIS A 497 12.77 11.22 -0.16
C HIS A 497 11.76 11.45 -1.29
N ASP A 498 11.09 12.60 -1.27
CA ASP A 498 10.10 13.02 -2.25
C ASP A 498 10.65 13.23 -3.68
N ASP A 499 11.97 13.38 -3.80
CA ASP A 499 12.67 13.61 -5.07
C ASP A 499 13.36 12.35 -5.64
N LEU A 500 13.25 11.19 -4.98
CA LEU A 500 14.02 10.02 -5.38
C LEU A 500 13.22 9.14 -6.36
N PRO A 501 13.69 8.99 -7.62
CA PRO A 501 12.98 8.24 -8.64
C PRO A 501 12.70 6.79 -8.22
N GLY A 502 11.45 6.35 -8.41
CA GLY A 502 11.04 4.98 -8.11
C GLY A 502 10.82 4.66 -6.62
N LEU A 503 10.96 5.63 -5.69
CA LEU A 503 10.68 5.43 -4.26
C LEU A 503 9.30 5.99 -3.88
N PHE A 504 8.46 5.11 -3.32
CA PHE A 504 7.14 5.43 -2.78
C PHE A 504 7.12 5.12 -1.28
N GLY A 505 7.70 6.03 -0.50
CA GLY A 505 7.67 5.97 0.97
C GLY A 505 6.29 6.35 1.49
N MET A 506 5.76 5.61 2.46
CA MET A 506 4.48 5.92 3.08
C MET A 506 4.54 5.86 4.59
N VAL A 507 3.65 6.60 5.24
CA VAL A 507 3.43 6.52 6.68
C VAL A 507 2.02 6.00 6.90
N THR A 508 1.88 4.83 7.50
CA THR A 508 0.56 4.39 7.95
C THR A 508 0.06 5.29 9.06
N PRO A 509 -1.26 5.61 9.11
CA PRO A 509 -1.81 6.45 10.16
C PRO A 509 -1.42 5.93 11.55
N THR A 510 -1.02 6.84 12.43
CA THR A 510 -0.63 6.48 13.80
C THR A 510 -1.74 5.73 14.52
N PRO A 511 -1.42 4.73 15.33
CA PRO A 511 -2.38 3.85 16.01
C PRO A 511 -3.40 4.52 16.92
N SER A 512 -3.26 5.81 17.24
CA SER A 512 -4.21 6.55 18.10
C SER A 512 -5.64 6.62 17.53
N ALA A 513 -5.86 6.35 16.27
CA ALA A 513 -7.16 6.30 15.61
C ALA A 513 -7.60 4.89 15.20
N ALA A 514 -6.76 3.88 15.35
CA ALA A 514 -7.11 2.51 14.97
C ALA A 514 -7.97 1.85 16.05
N PRO A 515 -9.07 1.15 15.69
CA PRO A 515 -9.83 0.38 16.66
C PRO A 515 -8.94 -0.69 17.29
N THR A 516 -8.98 -0.80 18.61
CA THR A 516 -8.33 -1.90 19.33
C THR A 516 -9.06 -3.20 19.00
N VAL A 517 -8.41 -4.08 18.27
CA VAL A 517 -8.86 -5.46 18.10
C VAL A 517 -8.15 -6.31 19.14
N CYS A 518 -8.92 -6.98 20.00
CA CYS A 518 -8.40 -7.82 21.09
C CYS A 518 -7.40 -7.13 22.04
N GLY A 519 -7.48 -5.81 22.23
CA GLY A 519 -6.61 -5.06 23.13
C GLY A 519 -5.24 -4.68 22.56
N MET A 520 -4.96 -5.04 21.32
CA MET A 520 -3.80 -4.56 20.55
C MET A 520 -4.24 -3.53 19.51
N GLN A 521 -3.43 -2.53 19.28
CA GLN A 521 -3.67 -1.62 18.17
C GLN A 521 -3.43 -2.38 16.87
N ALA A 522 -4.45 -2.40 16.00
CA ALA A 522 -4.28 -2.91 14.65
C ALA A 522 -3.37 -1.91 13.90
N VAL A 523 -2.13 -2.28 13.69
CA VAL A 523 -1.19 -1.53 12.85
C VAL A 523 -1.25 -2.18 11.48
N GLN A 524 -1.64 -1.41 10.48
CA GLN A 524 -1.44 -1.82 9.10
C GLN A 524 0.04 -1.62 8.79
N ASN A 525 0.77 -2.72 8.68
CA ASN A 525 2.21 -2.68 8.46
C ASN A 525 2.55 -2.38 7.00
N ALA A 526 1.65 -2.77 6.09
CA ALA A 526 1.83 -2.60 4.66
C ALA A 526 0.49 -2.35 3.94
N PRO A 527 0.44 -1.53 2.87
CA PRO A 527 -0.79 -1.24 2.13
C PRO A 527 -1.31 -2.45 1.34
N TRP A 528 -0.47 -3.46 1.11
CA TRP A 528 -0.84 -4.74 0.50
C TRP A 528 -1.34 -5.78 1.51
N ASP A 529 -1.33 -5.49 2.81
CA ASP A 529 -1.97 -6.31 3.82
C ASP A 529 -3.49 -6.19 3.68
N ALA A 530 -4.03 -6.93 2.73
CA ALA A 530 -5.44 -6.96 2.41
C ALA A 530 -5.96 -8.41 2.37
N TRP A 531 -7.10 -8.64 3.00
CA TRP A 531 -7.80 -9.92 3.00
C TRP A 531 -9.31 -9.72 2.93
N ASN A 532 -9.99 -10.67 2.36
CA ASN A 532 -11.44 -10.67 2.30
C ASN A 532 -12.06 -11.24 3.59
N ASN A 533 -13.37 -11.09 3.75
CA ASN A 533 -14.09 -11.58 4.93
C ASN A 533 -13.92 -13.08 5.16
N THR A 534 -13.82 -13.89 4.12
CA THR A 534 -13.62 -15.34 4.24
C THR A 534 -12.28 -15.69 4.86
N MET A 535 -11.22 -14.99 4.45
CA MET A 535 -9.89 -15.15 5.03
C MET A 535 -9.86 -14.65 6.47
N TYR A 536 -10.48 -13.51 6.74
CA TYR A 536 -10.61 -12.98 8.10
C TYR A 536 -11.36 -13.96 9.02
N ASP A 537 -12.50 -14.50 8.59
CA ASP A 537 -13.30 -15.46 9.36
C ASP A 537 -12.54 -16.77 9.61
N ALA A 538 -11.77 -17.24 8.61
CA ALA A 538 -10.92 -18.42 8.77
C ALA A 538 -9.85 -18.19 9.84
N MET A 539 -9.16 -17.05 9.81
CA MET A 539 -8.18 -16.65 10.81
C MET A 539 -8.82 -16.49 12.19
N ALA A 540 -9.93 -15.76 12.29
CA ALA A 540 -10.64 -15.57 13.55
C ALA A 540 -11.08 -16.91 14.16
N SER A 541 -11.43 -17.90 13.34
CA SER A 541 -11.79 -19.25 13.81
C SER A 541 -10.61 -20.02 14.42
N VAL A 542 -9.41 -19.86 13.87
CA VAL A 542 -8.17 -20.47 14.37
C VAL A 542 -7.78 -19.88 15.73
N TYR A 543 -8.00 -18.57 15.91
CA TYR A 543 -7.63 -17.86 17.14
C TYR A 543 -8.75 -17.77 18.17
N GLN A 544 -9.97 -18.25 17.86
CA GLN A 544 -11.06 -18.36 18.85
C GLN A 544 -10.64 -19.25 20.03
N GLY A 545 -10.42 -18.62 21.19
CA GLY A 545 -9.99 -19.29 22.42
C GLY A 545 -8.53 -19.06 22.81
N GLN A 546 -7.77 -18.36 22.00
CA GLN A 546 -6.45 -17.86 22.39
C GLN A 546 -6.59 -16.65 23.34
N PRO A 547 -5.65 -16.44 24.28
CA PRO A 547 -5.65 -15.24 25.11
C PRO A 547 -5.61 -13.97 24.25
N ALA A 548 -6.32 -12.92 24.68
CA ALA A 548 -6.23 -11.61 24.06
C ALA A 548 -4.74 -11.18 23.98
N GLY A 549 -4.24 -10.99 22.77
CA GLY A 549 -2.83 -10.68 22.50
C GLY A 549 -2.14 -11.61 21.50
N VAL A 550 -2.86 -12.58 20.92
CA VAL A 550 -2.35 -13.52 19.90
C VAL A 550 -3.04 -13.31 18.52
N MET A 551 -3.85 -12.27 18.38
CA MET A 551 -4.40 -11.85 17.08
C MET A 551 -3.78 -10.54 16.66
#